data_ff3663ad78faae3092740b8985a7a649
#
_entry.id   ff3663ad78faae3092740b8985a7a649
#
_cell.length_a   1.000
_cell.length_b   1.000
_cell.length_c   1.000
_cell.angle_alpha   90.00
_cell.angle_beta   90.00
_cell.angle_gamma   90.00
#
_symmetry.space_group_name_H-M   'P 1'
#
loop_
_entity.id
_entity.type
_entity.pdbx_description
1 polymer ?
#
loop_
_entity_poly.entity_id
_entity_poly.type
_entity_poly.pdbx_seq_one_letter_code
_entity_poly.pdbx_strand_id
1 'polypeptide(L)'
;RQMWIRDSVYTTLLVSLLSTIVASIAGTFAAIGLYAMSRRRRAAVNAVNNIPMMNADIVTGVSMCLLFVAFFSGWGSFASWFNTLGLFRLPTHLTMGFGTLLIAHITFNIPYVILSVGPKLRQMDRNLVDAAMDLGCTWMQAFQKVIIPEIKPGIVSGALTAFTMSVDDFIISYFTAGTSSSTLAMTIYGMTKKRVSPEINAISTLLFVTVLVLLAVVNLRESRADHLSLIHI
;
A
#
# COMPACT_ATOMS: atom_id res chain seq x y z
N ARG A 1 -5.19 13.03 27.37
CA ARG A 1 -4.70 11.67 26.96
C ARG A 1 -5.65 10.95 26.02
N GLN A 2 -6.94 10.83 26.34
CA GLN A 2 -7.94 10.15 25.49
C GLN A 2 -8.08 10.80 24.10
N MET A 3 -7.95 12.10 23.98
CA MET A 3 -8.04 12.85 22.72
C MET A 3 -6.90 12.47 21.76
N TRP A 4 -5.67 12.34 22.26
CA TRP A 4 -4.49 11.97 21.46
C TRP A 4 -4.57 10.54 20.89
N ILE A 5 -5.09 9.59 21.69
CA ILE A 5 -5.28 8.20 21.24
C ILE A 5 -6.34 8.16 20.13
N ARG A 6 -7.46 8.86 20.32
CA ARG A 6 -8.54 8.91 19.32
C ARG A 6 -8.03 9.50 18.00
N ASP A 7 -7.27 10.57 18.05
CA ASP A 7 -6.72 11.22 16.86
C ASP A 7 -5.69 10.32 16.16
N SER A 8 -4.86 9.60 16.91
CA SER A 8 -3.91 8.62 16.36
C SER A 8 -4.60 7.41 15.74
N VAL A 9 -5.69 6.90 16.33
CA VAL A 9 -6.51 5.82 15.75
C VAL A 9 -7.13 6.28 14.44
N TYR A 10 -7.73 7.48 14.44
CA TYR A 10 -8.34 8.05 13.24
C TYR A 10 -7.31 8.23 12.13
N THR A 11 -6.14 8.79 12.44
CA THR A 11 -5.05 8.99 11.47
C THR A 11 -4.58 7.65 10.91
N THR A 12 -4.38 6.63 11.75
CA THR A 12 -3.96 5.29 11.31
C THR A 12 -4.99 4.68 10.36
N LEU A 13 -6.26 4.65 10.75
CA LEU A 13 -7.31 4.07 9.92
C LEU A 13 -7.47 4.82 8.59
N LEU A 14 -7.41 6.15 8.63
CA LEU A 14 -7.54 6.98 7.43
C LEU A 14 -6.36 6.78 6.48
N VAL A 15 -5.13 6.78 6.99
CA VAL A 15 -3.92 6.52 6.18
C VAL A 15 -3.95 5.10 5.63
N SER A 16 -4.25 4.09 6.45
CA SER A 16 -4.28 2.69 6.02
C SER A 16 -5.35 2.46 4.96
N LEU A 17 -6.56 3.04 5.13
CA LEU A 17 -7.63 2.89 4.16
C LEU A 17 -7.29 3.58 2.83
N LEU A 18 -6.86 4.85 2.89
CA LEU A 18 -6.52 5.61 1.69
C LEU A 18 -5.33 5.00 0.95
N SER A 19 -4.26 4.63 1.69
CA SER A 19 -3.08 4.01 1.08
C SER A 19 -3.43 2.66 0.43
N THR A 20 -4.27 1.86 1.07
CA THR A 20 -4.73 0.57 0.54
C THR A 20 -5.53 0.75 -0.75
N ILE A 21 -6.48 1.70 -0.80
CA ILE A 21 -7.27 1.95 -2.00
C ILE A 21 -6.37 2.36 -3.16
N VAL A 22 -5.50 3.35 -2.93
CA VAL A 22 -4.60 3.86 -3.99
C VAL A 22 -3.59 2.79 -4.41
N ALA A 23 -2.99 2.08 -3.45
CA ALA A 23 -2.03 1.02 -3.72
C ALA A 23 -2.68 -0.17 -4.44
N SER A 24 -3.94 -0.52 -4.11
CA SER A 24 -4.68 -1.59 -4.80
C SER A 24 -4.94 -1.25 -6.26
N ILE A 25 -5.34 -0.02 -6.54
CA ILE A 25 -5.54 0.46 -7.91
C ILE A 25 -4.20 0.47 -8.66
N ALA A 26 -3.20 1.17 -8.13
CA ALA A 26 -1.89 1.31 -8.76
C ALA A 26 -1.18 -0.04 -8.93
N GLY A 27 -1.19 -0.89 -7.89
CA GLY A 27 -0.58 -2.22 -7.89
C GLY A 27 -1.27 -3.19 -8.86
N THR A 28 -2.60 -3.12 -8.99
CA THR A 28 -3.34 -3.92 -9.97
C THR A 28 -2.96 -3.53 -11.40
N PHE A 29 -2.95 -2.23 -11.72
CA PHE A 29 -2.51 -1.76 -13.04
C PHE A 29 -1.05 -2.10 -13.32
N ALA A 30 -0.18 -1.97 -12.31
CA ALA A 30 1.23 -2.38 -12.42
C ALA A 30 1.37 -3.88 -12.67
N ALA A 31 0.61 -4.73 -11.98
CA ALA A 31 0.62 -6.19 -12.17
C ALA A 31 0.17 -6.58 -13.58
N ILE A 32 -0.89 -5.93 -14.12
CA ILE A 32 -1.37 -6.14 -15.49
C ILE A 32 -0.32 -5.69 -16.50
N GLY A 33 0.30 -4.52 -16.29
CA GLY A 33 1.40 -4.04 -17.13
C GLY A 33 2.59 -4.99 -17.13
N LEU A 34 2.96 -5.53 -15.96
CA LEU A 34 4.01 -6.54 -15.82
C LEU A 34 3.67 -7.86 -16.54
N TYR A 35 2.40 -8.26 -16.52
CA TYR A 35 1.95 -9.45 -17.24
C TYR A 35 2.13 -9.31 -18.77
N ALA A 36 1.86 -8.13 -19.30
CA ALA A 36 2.04 -7.81 -20.73
C ALA A 36 3.53 -7.69 -21.16
N MET A 37 4.46 -7.53 -20.20
CA MET A 37 5.88 -7.36 -20.51
C MET A 37 6.57 -8.67 -20.90
N SER A 38 7.64 -8.55 -21.71
CA SER A 38 8.53 -9.67 -22.05
C SER A 38 9.20 -10.24 -20.78
N ARG A 39 9.50 -11.55 -20.79
CA ARG A 39 10.02 -12.31 -19.64
C ARG A 39 11.22 -11.65 -18.95
N ARG A 40 12.19 -11.12 -19.74
CA ARG A 40 13.41 -10.49 -19.18
C ARG A 40 13.07 -9.16 -18.46
N ARG A 41 12.29 -8.29 -19.10
CA ARG A 41 11.88 -6.99 -18.50
C ARG A 41 11.03 -7.20 -17.25
N ARG A 42 10.08 -8.13 -17.30
CA ARG A 42 9.26 -8.50 -16.14
C ARG A 42 10.10 -9.01 -14.96
N ALA A 43 11.12 -9.84 -15.22
CA ALA A 43 12.00 -10.34 -14.17
C ALA A 43 12.80 -9.20 -13.52
N ALA A 44 13.32 -8.26 -14.29
CA ALA A 44 14.05 -7.10 -13.78
C ALA A 44 13.14 -6.18 -12.94
N VAL A 45 11.93 -5.85 -13.42
CA VAL A 45 11.00 -5.01 -12.65
C VAL A 45 10.53 -5.71 -11.37
N ASN A 46 10.23 -7.01 -11.42
CA ASN A 46 9.88 -7.77 -10.22
C ASN A 46 11.05 -7.83 -9.21
N ALA A 47 12.29 -7.96 -9.66
CA ALA A 47 13.44 -7.91 -8.77
C ALA A 47 13.51 -6.56 -8.04
N VAL A 48 13.34 -5.44 -8.74
CA VAL A 48 13.29 -4.11 -8.14
C VAL A 48 12.08 -3.95 -7.20
N ASN A 49 10.91 -4.44 -7.61
CA ASN A 49 9.68 -4.39 -6.81
C ASN A 49 9.80 -5.15 -5.48
N ASN A 50 10.59 -6.22 -5.45
CA ASN A 50 10.77 -7.04 -4.26
C ASN A 50 11.84 -6.48 -3.29
N ILE A 51 12.66 -5.51 -3.72
CA ILE A 51 13.71 -4.93 -2.86
C ILE A 51 13.14 -4.37 -1.56
N PRO A 52 12.07 -3.54 -1.55
CA PRO A 52 11.52 -3.01 -0.30
C PRO A 52 11.03 -4.09 0.67
N MET A 53 10.55 -5.22 0.15
CA MET A 53 10.02 -6.32 0.96
C MET A 53 11.13 -7.18 1.60
N MET A 54 12.32 -7.20 1.00
CA MET A 54 13.47 -7.96 1.51
C MET A 54 14.36 -7.13 2.44
N ASN A 55 14.24 -5.81 2.37
CA ASN A 55 15.01 -4.90 3.21
C ASN A 55 14.40 -4.80 4.61
N ALA A 56 15.25 -4.51 5.59
CA ALA A 56 14.78 -4.13 6.92
C ALA A 56 13.96 -2.82 6.83
N ASP A 57 12.81 -2.78 7.51
CA ASP A 57 11.89 -1.63 7.50
C ASP A 57 12.58 -0.31 7.88
N ILE A 58 13.59 -0.38 8.77
CA ILE A 58 14.40 0.77 9.15
C ILE A 58 15.13 1.37 7.94
N VAL A 59 15.72 0.55 7.08
CA VAL A 59 16.43 1.02 5.88
C VAL A 59 15.45 1.69 4.93
N THR A 60 14.29 1.09 4.74
CA THR A 60 13.22 1.65 3.89
C THR A 60 12.70 2.97 4.47
N GLY A 61 12.42 3.02 5.78
CA GLY A 61 11.95 4.22 6.47
C GLY A 61 12.94 5.39 6.41
N VAL A 62 14.22 5.11 6.69
CA VAL A 62 15.28 6.13 6.59
C VAL A 62 15.47 6.60 5.15
N SER A 63 15.46 5.68 4.19
CA SER A 63 15.60 6.03 2.76
C SER A 63 14.46 6.92 2.28
N MET A 64 13.22 6.63 2.67
CA MET A 64 12.05 7.47 2.39
C MET A 64 12.16 8.85 3.04
N CYS A 65 12.60 8.90 4.30
CA CYS A 65 12.86 10.17 4.99
C CYS A 65 13.87 11.02 4.23
N LEU A 66 15.02 10.46 3.86
CA LEU A 66 16.06 11.16 3.09
C LEU A 66 15.55 11.60 1.73
N LEU A 67 14.77 10.77 1.05
CA LEU A 67 14.15 11.11 -0.23
C LEU A 67 13.23 12.33 -0.09
N PHE A 68 12.37 12.37 0.95
CA PHE A 68 11.48 13.51 1.18
C PHE A 68 12.26 14.77 1.54
N VAL A 69 13.31 14.67 2.37
CA VAL A 69 14.17 15.81 2.70
C VAL A 69 14.84 16.36 1.44
N ALA A 70 15.42 15.51 0.61
CA ALA A 70 16.05 15.90 -0.64
C ALA A 70 15.03 16.52 -1.62
N PHE A 71 13.85 15.92 -1.72
CA PHE A 71 12.77 16.44 -2.57
C PHE A 71 12.33 17.84 -2.10
N PHE A 72 12.11 18.04 -0.81
CA PHE A 72 11.65 19.33 -0.26
C PHE A 72 12.73 20.41 -0.40
N SER A 73 14.00 20.06 -0.23
CA SER A 73 15.13 20.97 -0.47
C SER A 73 15.18 21.39 -1.94
N GLY A 74 15.09 20.43 -2.87
CA GLY A 74 15.03 20.70 -4.31
C GLY A 74 13.81 21.53 -4.71
N TRP A 75 12.64 21.18 -4.13
CA TRP A 75 11.39 21.92 -4.36
C TRP A 75 11.49 23.37 -3.90
N GLY A 76 12.04 23.63 -2.71
CA GLY A 76 12.23 24.98 -2.19
C GLY A 76 13.08 25.85 -3.14
N SER A 77 14.16 25.30 -3.68
CA SER A 77 15.02 25.98 -4.65
C SER A 77 14.28 26.22 -5.99
N PHE A 78 13.53 25.24 -6.48
CA PHE A 78 12.73 25.36 -7.68
C PHE A 78 11.58 26.38 -7.51
N ALA A 79 10.84 26.30 -6.41
CA ALA A 79 9.73 27.20 -6.12
C ALA A 79 10.21 28.65 -5.95
N SER A 80 11.35 28.87 -5.31
CA SER A 80 11.93 30.21 -5.19
C SER A 80 12.33 30.80 -6.55
N TRP A 81 12.97 29.99 -7.39
CA TRP A 81 13.30 30.38 -8.76
C TRP A 81 12.02 30.69 -9.58
N PHE A 82 10.99 29.84 -9.50
CA PHE A 82 9.73 30.01 -10.23
C PHE A 82 8.95 31.25 -9.75
N ASN A 83 8.96 31.53 -8.45
CA ASN A 83 8.32 32.72 -7.88
C ASN A 83 8.99 34.03 -8.35
N THR A 84 10.28 33.98 -8.70
CA THR A 84 10.99 35.13 -9.28
C THR A 84 10.48 35.46 -10.70
N LEU A 85 9.90 34.47 -11.40
CA LEU A 85 9.28 34.67 -12.72
C LEU A 85 7.88 35.33 -12.65
N GLY A 86 7.28 35.47 -11.45
CA GLY A 86 6.05 36.23 -11.23
C GLY A 86 4.74 35.62 -11.75
N LEU A 87 4.76 34.37 -12.28
CA LEU A 87 3.61 33.72 -12.91
C LEU A 87 2.62 33.13 -11.91
N PHE A 88 3.10 32.51 -10.82
CA PHE A 88 2.30 31.94 -9.72
C PHE A 88 3.11 31.92 -8.44
N ARG A 89 2.48 32.06 -7.28
CA ARG A 89 3.14 31.90 -5.98
C ARG A 89 3.05 30.43 -5.54
N LEU A 90 4.15 29.69 -5.70
CA LEU A 90 4.27 28.32 -5.19
C LEU A 90 4.74 28.35 -3.72
N PRO A 91 4.26 27.45 -2.86
CA PRO A 91 4.75 27.32 -1.50
C PRO A 91 6.22 26.89 -1.53
N THR A 92 7.09 27.66 -0.93
CA THR A 92 8.53 27.41 -0.87
C THR A 92 8.92 26.40 0.19
N HIS A 93 8.07 26.18 1.18
CA HIS A 93 8.31 25.26 2.29
C HIS A 93 7.27 24.14 2.29
N LEU A 94 7.72 22.95 1.96
CA LEU A 94 6.99 21.70 2.19
C LEU A 94 7.53 21.06 3.47
N THR A 95 6.64 20.61 4.34
CA THR A 95 6.99 19.96 5.61
C THR A 95 6.50 18.52 5.59
N MET A 96 7.20 17.65 6.32
CA MET A 96 6.72 16.29 6.56
C MET A 96 5.43 16.32 7.38
N GLY A 97 4.49 15.44 7.04
CA GLY A 97 3.21 15.34 7.71
C GLY A 97 2.35 14.23 7.13
N PHE A 98 1.04 14.42 7.18
CA PHE A 98 0.08 13.44 6.68
C PHE A 98 0.31 13.03 5.20
N GLY A 99 0.67 13.98 4.33
CA GLY A 99 0.91 13.71 2.90
C GLY A 99 2.14 12.81 2.68
N THR A 100 3.26 13.06 3.36
CA THR A 100 4.46 12.22 3.27
C THR A 100 4.23 10.84 3.85
N LEU A 101 3.50 10.76 4.97
CA LEU A 101 3.08 9.52 5.58
C LEU A 101 2.24 8.69 4.61
N LEU A 102 1.23 9.30 3.99
CA LEU A 102 0.35 8.64 3.02
C LEU A 102 1.12 8.12 1.79
N ILE A 103 1.99 8.94 1.20
CA ILE A 103 2.80 8.56 0.04
C ILE A 103 3.74 7.41 0.38
N ALA A 104 4.36 7.43 1.56
CA ALA A 104 5.24 6.36 2.02
C ALA A 104 4.48 5.04 2.13
N HIS A 105 3.30 5.05 2.76
CA HIS A 105 2.44 3.86 2.87
C HIS A 105 1.94 3.35 1.52
N ILE A 106 1.56 4.24 0.58
CA ILE A 106 1.17 3.84 -0.78
C ILE A 106 2.34 3.12 -1.46
N THR A 107 3.53 3.73 -1.43
CA THR A 107 4.72 3.19 -2.09
C THR A 107 5.10 1.82 -1.52
N PHE A 108 5.04 1.67 -0.20
CA PHE A 108 5.33 0.42 0.49
C PHE A 108 4.30 -0.68 0.20
N ASN A 109 3.02 -0.32 0.05
CA ASN A 109 1.93 -1.26 -0.16
C ASN A 109 1.83 -1.80 -1.60
N ILE A 110 2.27 -1.04 -2.61
CA ILE A 110 2.20 -1.44 -4.02
C ILE A 110 2.83 -2.82 -4.29
N PRO A 111 4.05 -3.15 -3.81
CA PRO A 111 4.66 -4.47 -3.99
C PRO A 111 3.79 -5.63 -3.52
N TYR A 112 3.14 -5.50 -2.37
CA TYR A 112 2.28 -6.56 -1.82
C TYR A 112 1.06 -6.83 -2.70
N VAL A 113 0.45 -5.77 -3.24
CA VAL A 113 -0.66 -5.91 -4.19
C VAL A 113 -0.20 -6.59 -5.48
N ILE A 114 0.95 -6.18 -6.03
CA ILE A 114 1.52 -6.81 -7.24
C ILE A 114 1.77 -8.31 -7.02
N LEU A 115 2.29 -8.69 -5.85
CA LEU A 115 2.55 -10.09 -5.51
C LEU A 115 1.28 -10.92 -5.34
N SER A 116 0.19 -10.31 -4.88
CA SER A 116 -1.10 -10.99 -4.71
C SER A 116 -1.86 -11.12 -6.04
N VAL A 117 -1.81 -10.11 -6.90
CA VAL A 117 -2.52 -10.09 -8.19
C VAL A 117 -1.74 -10.86 -9.26
N GLY A 118 -0.40 -10.81 -9.26
CA GLY A 118 0.45 -11.43 -10.28
C GLY A 118 0.22 -12.92 -10.51
N PRO A 119 0.14 -13.76 -9.47
CA PRO A 119 -0.18 -15.18 -9.60
C PRO A 119 -1.55 -15.42 -10.24
N LYS A 120 -2.59 -14.67 -9.88
CA LYS A 120 -3.94 -14.81 -10.48
C LYS A 120 -3.95 -14.50 -11.96
N LEU A 121 -3.22 -13.46 -12.38
CA LEU A 121 -3.03 -13.18 -13.82
C LEU A 121 -2.31 -14.30 -14.57
N ARG A 122 -1.40 -15.04 -13.92
CA ARG A 122 -0.69 -16.15 -14.55
C ARG A 122 -1.53 -17.42 -14.62
N GLN A 123 -2.46 -17.60 -13.70
CA GLN A 123 -3.39 -18.74 -13.68
C GLN A 123 -4.53 -18.57 -14.66
N MET A 124 -4.84 -17.34 -15.07
CA MET A 124 -5.88 -17.03 -16.04
C MET A 124 -5.55 -17.63 -17.42
N ASP A 125 -6.49 -18.30 -18.03
CA ASP A 125 -6.37 -18.79 -19.41
C ASP A 125 -6.36 -17.59 -20.38
N ARG A 126 -5.33 -17.50 -21.20
CA ARG A 126 -5.16 -16.45 -22.21
C ARG A 126 -6.25 -16.47 -23.26
N ASN A 127 -6.76 -17.65 -23.60
CA ASN A 127 -7.79 -17.82 -24.59
C ASN A 127 -9.13 -17.20 -24.18
N LEU A 128 -9.37 -16.95 -22.89
CA LEU A 128 -10.59 -16.28 -22.41
C LEU A 128 -10.74 -14.86 -22.97
N VAL A 129 -9.65 -14.12 -23.09
CA VAL A 129 -9.66 -12.76 -23.62
C VAL A 129 -9.91 -12.80 -25.14
N ASP A 130 -9.23 -13.70 -25.84
CA ASP A 130 -9.37 -13.86 -27.28
C ASP A 130 -10.81 -14.33 -27.63
N ALA A 131 -11.33 -15.32 -26.91
CA ALA A 131 -12.72 -15.77 -27.07
C ALA A 131 -13.76 -14.65 -26.82
N ALA A 132 -13.52 -13.79 -25.81
CA ALA A 132 -14.40 -12.64 -25.58
C ALA A 132 -14.36 -11.63 -26.75
N MET A 133 -13.19 -11.42 -27.35
CA MET A 133 -13.03 -10.55 -28.52
C MET A 133 -13.68 -11.15 -29.76
N ASP A 134 -13.56 -12.46 -29.96
CA ASP A 134 -14.25 -13.19 -31.06
C ASP A 134 -15.78 -13.10 -30.94
N LEU A 135 -16.31 -13.03 -29.72
CA LEU A 135 -17.73 -12.77 -29.46
C LEU A 135 -18.15 -11.30 -29.61
N GLY A 136 -17.27 -10.45 -30.18
CA GLY A 136 -17.55 -9.05 -30.47
C GLY A 136 -17.32 -8.07 -29.31
N CYS A 137 -16.69 -8.50 -28.20
CA CYS A 137 -16.28 -7.58 -27.15
C CYS A 137 -15.11 -6.70 -27.61
N THR A 138 -15.17 -5.41 -27.28
CA THR A 138 -14.00 -4.55 -27.40
C THR A 138 -12.97 -4.93 -26.32
N TRP A 139 -11.70 -4.59 -26.52
CA TRP A 139 -10.65 -4.86 -25.53
C TRP A 139 -10.99 -4.32 -24.12
N MET A 140 -11.59 -3.13 -24.04
CA MET A 140 -12.01 -2.56 -22.76
C MET A 140 -13.15 -3.37 -22.10
N GLN A 141 -14.06 -3.91 -22.89
CA GLN A 141 -15.13 -4.79 -22.39
C GLN A 141 -14.57 -6.13 -21.92
N ALA A 142 -13.64 -6.73 -22.66
CA ALA A 142 -12.93 -7.95 -22.24
C ALA A 142 -12.14 -7.71 -20.95
N PHE A 143 -11.45 -6.56 -20.83
CA PHE A 143 -10.77 -6.15 -19.60
C PHE A 143 -11.71 -6.10 -18.39
N GLN A 144 -12.84 -5.42 -18.52
CA GLN A 144 -13.80 -5.24 -17.42
C GLN A 144 -14.62 -6.49 -17.09
N LYS A 145 -14.99 -7.27 -18.11
CA LYS A 145 -15.91 -8.41 -17.95
C LYS A 145 -15.20 -9.75 -17.74
N VAL A 146 -13.94 -9.87 -18.17
CA VAL A 146 -13.16 -11.11 -18.08
C VAL A 146 -11.97 -10.95 -17.13
N ILE A 147 -11.06 -10.01 -17.41
CA ILE A 147 -9.82 -9.90 -16.63
C ILE A 147 -10.11 -9.47 -15.19
N ILE A 148 -10.84 -8.37 -14.99
CA ILE A 148 -11.08 -7.84 -13.63
C ILE A 148 -11.81 -8.84 -12.72
N PRO A 149 -12.90 -9.51 -13.15
CA PRO A 149 -13.54 -10.52 -12.32
C PRO A 149 -12.64 -11.70 -11.95
N GLU A 150 -11.81 -12.17 -12.90
CA GLU A 150 -10.90 -13.29 -12.69
C GLU A 150 -9.81 -12.99 -11.67
N ILE A 151 -9.23 -11.78 -11.71
CA ILE A 151 -8.20 -11.36 -10.77
C ILE A 151 -8.75 -10.76 -9.47
N LYS A 152 -10.08 -10.57 -9.35
CA LYS A 152 -10.73 -9.97 -8.17
C LYS A 152 -10.31 -10.61 -6.83
N PRO A 153 -10.23 -11.94 -6.68
CA PRO A 153 -9.77 -12.54 -5.43
C PRO A 153 -8.32 -12.11 -5.08
N GLY A 154 -7.44 -12.00 -6.09
CA GLY A 154 -6.08 -11.50 -5.89
C GLY A 154 -6.04 -10.02 -5.49
N ILE A 155 -6.91 -9.18 -6.05
CA ILE A 155 -7.03 -7.76 -5.67
C ILE A 155 -7.48 -7.65 -4.22
N VAL A 156 -8.51 -8.42 -3.82
CA VAL A 156 -9.04 -8.38 -2.45
C VAL A 156 -8.01 -8.87 -1.44
N SER A 157 -7.30 -9.97 -1.74
CA SER A 157 -6.24 -10.48 -0.90
C SER A 157 -5.09 -9.46 -0.76
N GLY A 158 -4.63 -8.89 -1.87
CA GLY A 158 -3.61 -7.84 -1.88
C GLY A 158 -4.01 -6.59 -1.10
N ALA A 159 -5.26 -6.15 -1.23
CA ALA A 159 -5.79 -5.02 -0.47
C ALA A 159 -5.83 -5.30 1.03
N LEU A 160 -6.29 -6.48 1.45
CA LEU A 160 -6.32 -6.86 2.86
C LEU A 160 -4.92 -6.95 3.46
N THR A 161 -3.97 -7.52 2.72
CA THR A 161 -2.55 -7.58 3.15
C THR A 161 -1.97 -6.17 3.27
N ALA A 162 -2.16 -5.31 2.27
CA ALA A 162 -1.70 -3.92 2.28
C ALA A 162 -2.29 -3.13 3.45
N PHE A 163 -3.58 -3.31 3.73
CA PHE A 163 -4.25 -2.67 4.86
C PHE A 163 -3.64 -3.11 6.20
N THR A 164 -3.45 -4.43 6.37
CA THR A 164 -2.89 -4.99 7.60
C THR A 164 -1.46 -4.47 7.84
N MET A 165 -0.61 -4.51 6.79
CA MET A 165 0.76 -3.99 6.86
C MET A 165 0.80 -2.50 7.17
N SER A 166 -0.14 -1.72 6.62
CA SER A 166 -0.21 -0.27 6.87
C SER A 166 -0.68 0.07 8.29
N VAL A 167 -1.57 -0.74 8.89
CA VAL A 167 -2.06 -0.52 10.27
C VAL A 167 -0.97 -0.81 11.30
N ASP A 168 -0.19 -1.86 11.08
CA ASP A 168 0.84 -2.34 12.01
C ASP A 168 2.18 -1.59 11.85
N ASP A 169 2.36 -0.81 10.78
CA ASP A 169 3.61 -0.13 10.52
C ASP A 169 3.90 0.96 11.56
N PHE A 170 5.05 0.79 12.21
CA PHE A 170 5.62 1.78 13.12
C PHE A 170 6.80 2.53 12.48
N ILE A 171 7.66 1.80 11.79
CA ILE A 171 9.00 2.30 11.42
C ILE A 171 8.90 3.32 10.30
N ILE A 172 8.21 3.00 9.21
CA ILE A 172 8.01 3.91 8.08
C ILE A 172 7.25 5.13 8.56
N SER A 173 6.18 4.91 9.36
CA SER A 173 5.41 5.98 9.97
C SER A 173 6.28 6.91 10.82
N TYR A 174 7.18 6.36 11.65
CA TYR A 174 8.05 7.15 12.53
C TYR A 174 8.96 8.10 11.75
N PHE A 175 9.51 7.65 10.63
CA PHE A 175 10.42 8.47 9.82
C PHE A 175 9.71 9.44 8.85
N THR A 176 8.43 9.21 8.51
CA THR A 176 7.74 9.96 7.46
C THR A 176 6.57 10.83 7.94
N ALA A 177 6.08 10.61 9.17
CA ALA A 177 4.94 11.36 9.72
C ALA A 177 5.24 12.83 10.06
N GLY A 178 6.53 13.17 10.26
CA GLY A 178 6.91 14.50 10.73
C GLY A 178 6.41 14.80 12.14
N THR A 179 6.20 16.08 12.44
CA THR A 179 5.75 16.54 13.78
C THR A 179 4.23 16.73 13.88
N SER A 180 3.54 16.76 12.73
CA SER A 180 2.12 17.10 12.66
C SER A 180 1.18 15.91 12.68
N SER A 181 1.68 14.70 12.42
CA SER A 181 0.90 13.47 12.34
C SER A 181 1.46 12.41 13.25
N SER A 182 0.58 11.64 13.88
CA SER A 182 0.98 10.52 14.75
C SER A 182 0.08 9.32 14.49
N THR A 183 0.68 8.17 14.23
CA THR A 183 -0.06 6.91 14.11
C THR A 183 -0.24 6.26 15.47
N LEU A 184 -1.17 5.29 15.55
CA LEU A 184 -1.44 4.55 16.77
C LEU A 184 -0.17 3.80 17.25
N ALA A 185 0.55 3.16 16.32
CA ALA A 185 1.78 2.44 16.62
C ALA A 185 2.84 3.37 17.23
N MET A 186 3.02 4.60 16.69
CA MET A 186 3.91 5.61 17.25
C MET A 186 3.47 6.05 18.64
N THR A 187 2.18 6.24 18.85
CA THR A 187 1.61 6.67 20.13
C THR A 187 1.81 5.60 21.20
N ILE A 188 1.51 4.33 20.89
CA ILE A 188 1.74 3.19 21.79
C ILE A 188 3.22 3.10 22.15
N TYR A 189 4.13 3.16 21.17
CA TYR A 189 5.56 3.11 21.41
C TYR A 189 6.05 4.26 22.31
N GLY A 190 5.56 5.48 22.08
CA GLY A 190 5.88 6.64 22.92
C GLY A 190 5.39 6.50 24.37
N MET A 191 4.25 5.82 24.56
CA MET A 191 3.69 5.55 25.89
C MET A 191 4.44 4.44 26.63
N THR A 192 4.86 3.38 25.95
CA THR A 192 5.61 2.25 26.55
C THR A 192 6.95 2.68 27.10
N LYS A 193 7.59 3.69 26.51
CA LYS A 193 8.84 4.26 27.04
C LYS A 193 8.68 4.98 28.38
N LYS A 194 7.49 5.45 28.74
CA LYS A 194 7.26 6.23 29.97
C LYS A 194 6.72 5.37 31.11
N ARG A 195 5.72 4.57 30.89
CA ARG A 195 5.12 3.59 31.84
C ARG A 195 4.00 2.83 31.12
N VAL A 196 3.99 1.52 31.21
CA VAL A 196 2.91 0.70 30.66
C VAL A 196 1.65 0.92 31.48
N SER A 197 0.60 1.49 30.88
CA SER A 197 -0.71 1.65 31.55
C SER A 197 -1.68 0.54 31.08
N PRO A 198 -2.70 0.17 31.88
CA PRO A 198 -3.71 -0.80 31.46
C PRO A 198 -4.42 -0.42 30.16
N GLU A 199 -4.55 0.87 29.87
CA GLU A 199 -5.14 1.38 28.63
C GLU A 199 -4.33 0.98 27.40
N ILE A 200 -2.98 1.00 27.50
CA ILE A 200 -2.08 0.57 26.41
C ILE A 200 -2.26 -0.91 26.14
N ASN A 201 -2.35 -1.74 27.18
CA ASN A 201 -2.58 -3.17 27.03
C ASN A 201 -3.92 -3.46 26.34
N ALA A 202 -4.98 -2.73 26.70
CA ALA A 202 -6.30 -2.88 26.07
C ALA A 202 -6.26 -2.51 24.57
N ILE A 203 -5.62 -1.39 24.22
CA ILE A 203 -5.50 -0.93 22.83
C ILE A 203 -4.64 -1.90 22.01
N SER A 204 -3.50 -2.34 22.56
CA SER A 204 -2.63 -3.32 21.89
C SER A 204 -3.33 -4.64 21.66
N THR A 205 -4.13 -5.12 22.63
CA THR A 205 -4.95 -6.33 22.48
C THR A 205 -6.01 -6.16 21.40
N LEU A 206 -6.70 -5.02 21.36
CA LEU A 206 -7.72 -4.75 20.35
C LEU A 206 -7.10 -4.68 18.94
N LEU A 207 -5.94 -4.03 18.79
CA LEU A 207 -5.20 -3.98 17.54
C LEU A 207 -4.77 -5.39 17.11
N PHE A 208 -4.18 -6.17 18.02
CA PHE A 208 -3.77 -7.55 17.75
C PHE A 208 -4.93 -8.42 17.28
N VAL A 209 -6.07 -8.37 17.98
CA VAL A 209 -7.27 -9.12 17.61
C VAL A 209 -7.79 -8.68 16.23
N THR A 210 -7.79 -7.37 15.96
CA THR A 210 -8.23 -6.84 14.67
C THR A 210 -7.34 -7.36 13.52
N VAL A 211 -6.03 -7.31 13.68
CA VAL A 211 -5.07 -7.82 12.69
C VAL A 211 -5.23 -9.34 12.53
N LEU A 212 -5.38 -10.07 13.62
CA LEU A 212 -5.58 -11.52 13.59
C LEU A 212 -6.87 -11.91 12.86
N VAL A 213 -7.98 -11.21 13.10
CA VAL A 213 -9.24 -11.43 12.38
C VAL A 213 -9.09 -11.13 10.88
N LEU A 214 -8.41 -10.03 10.53
CA LEU A 214 -8.14 -9.70 9.12
C LEU A 214 -7.31 -10.79 8.43
N LEU A 215 -6.24 -11.26 9.06
CA LEU A 215 -5.42 -12.35 8.53
C LEU A 215 -6.22 -13.65 8.39
N ALA A 216 -7.05 -13.98 9.39
CA ALA A 216 -7.94 -15.15 9.31
C ALA A 216 -8.92 -15.04 8.13
N VAL A 217 -9.49 -13.86 7.89
CA VAL A 217 -10.38 -13.61 6.75
C VAL A 217 -9.63 -13.76 5.42
N VAL A 218 -8.39 -13.26 5.32
CA VAL A 218 -7.54 -13.43 4.13
C VAL A 218 -7.33 -14.93 3.87
N ASN A 219 -6.81 -15.66 4.86
CA ASN A 219 -6.51 -17.08 4.72
C ASN A 219 -7.74 -17.94 4.38
N LEU A 220 -8.88 -17.66 5.02
CA LEU A 220 -10.13 -18.39 4.74
C LEU A 220 -10.65 -18.10 3.32
N ARG A 221 -10.45 -16.89 2.79
CA ARG A 221 -10.82 -16.58 1.41
C ARG A 221 -9.89 -17.25 0.39
N GLU A 222 -8.60 -17.27 0.65
CA GLU A 222 -7.62 -17.96 -0.22
C GLU A 222 -7.88 -19.47 -0.24
N SER A 223 -8.06 -20.09 0.93
CA SER A 223 -8.39 -21.52 1.04
C SER A 223 -9.70 -21.89 0.31
N ARG A 224 -10.74 -21.06 0.38
CA ARG A 224 -11.98 -21.31 -0.36
C ARG A 224 -11.81 -21.15 -1.87
N ALA A 225 -10.99 -20.22 -2.31
CA ALA A 225 -10.71 -20.04 -3.74
C ALA A 225 -9.96 -21.24 -4.32
N ASP A 226 -9.02 -21.81 -3.58
CA ASP A 226 -8.26 -22.99 -3.99
C ASP A 226 -9.13 -24.28 -3.97
N HIS A 227 -10.03 -24.45 -2.99
CA HIS A 227 -10.97 -25.58 -2.97
C HIS A 227 -11.97 -25.55 -4.13
N LEU A 228 -12.45 -24.37 -4.55
CA LEU A 228 -13.35 -24.26 -5.70
C LEU A 228 -12.64 -24.56 -7.03
N SER A 229 -11.34 -24.30 -7.12
CA SER A 229 -10.56 -24.64 -8.32
C SER A 229 -10.31 -26.15 -8.46
N LEU A 230 -10.29 -26.92 -7.36
CA LEU A 230 -10.11 -28.37 -7.37
C LEU A 230 -11.39 -29.16 -7.65
N ILE A 231 -12.57 -28.54 -7.52
CA ILE A 231 -13.86 -29.21 -7.78
C ILE A 231 -14.26 -29.12 -9.26
N HIS A 232 -13.60 -28.27 -10.05
CA HIS A 232 -13.88 -28.07 -11.47
C HIS A 232 -12.86 -28.74 -12.41
N ILE A 233 -12.03 -29.68 -11.90
CA ILE A 233 -11.26 -30.66 -12.69
C ILE A 233 -11.96 -32.03 -12.56
#